data_3b93f4045c0c8fca60fdf9cecc21c365
#
_entry.id   3b93f4045c0c8fca60fdf9cecc21c365
#
_cell.length_a   1.000
_cell.length_b   1.000
_cell.length_c   1.000
_cell.angle_alpha   90.00
_cell.angle_beta   90.00
_cell.angle_gamma   90.00
#
_symmetry.space_group_name_H-M   'P 1'
#
loop_
_entity.id
_entity.type
_entity.pdbx_description
1 polymer ?
#
loop_
_entity_poly.entity_id
_entity_poly.type
_entity_poly.pdbx_seq_one_letter_code
_entity_poly.pdbx_strand_id
1 'polypeptide(L)'
;GLTVDGEPLTCELLKEHIQAAFLANGALAEEMIVSHGPQTAVGHDMGSGAIAADDVVLLDLFPVDLESACFADITRMIFVGDGDRGGDLRNWHALCLEALELAAAEVRPGANGGDIHRLVSRFLADHGHPTQLTKQEGEVLRDGFYHGLGHGVGLEVHESPSLGMLGEELV
;
A
#
# COMPACT_ATOMS: atom_id res chain seq x y z
N GLY A 1 11.68 -13.28 18.93
CA GLY A 1 10.64 -13.20 17.89
C GLY A 1 9.26 -13.23 18.52
N LEU A 2 8.28 -12.82 17.76
CA LEU A 2 6.87 -12.91 18.16
C LEU A 2 6.37 -14.35 17.99
N THR A 3 5.44 -14.76 18.82
CA THR A 3 4.84 -16.08 18.75
C THR A 3 3.33 -16.01 18.86
N VAL A 4 2.65 -16.94 18.19
CA VAL A 4 1.22 -17.21 18.33
C VAL A 4 1.09 -18.69 18.69
N ASP A 5 0.44 -18.99 19.81
CA ASP A 5 0.28 -20.35 20.36
C ASP A 5 1.61 -21.14 20.53
N GLY A 6 2.71 -20.40 20.81
CA GLY A 6 4.05 -20.96 21.00
C GLY A 6 4.87 -21.13 19.72
N GLU A 7 4.29 -20.94 18.54
CA GLU A 7 4.98 -20.98 17.25
C GLU A 7 5.40 -19.56 16.81
N PRO A 8 6.51 -19.41 16.07
CA PRO A 8 6.90 -18.11 15.53
C PRO A 8 5.82 -17.49 14.66
N LEU A 9 5.52 -16.21 14.87
CA LEU A 9 4.67 -15.44 13.96
C LEU A 9 5.44 -15.20 12.65
N THR A 10 4.90 -15.68 11.55
CA THR A 10 5.49 -15.51 10.21
C THR A 10 4.51 -14.85 9.25
N CYS A 11 5.04 -14.33 8.13
CA CYS A 11 4.21 -13.82 7.04
C CYS A 11 3.25 -14.91 6.52
N GLU A 12 3.73 -16.16 6.41
CA GLU A 12 2.94 -17.30 5.94
C GLU A 12 1.77 -17.57 6.88
N LEU A 13 2.02 -17.60 8.20
CA LEU A 13 0.98 -17.82 9.20
C LEU A 13 -0.08 -16.72 9.17
N LEU A 14 0.33 -15.46 8.98
CA LEU A 14 -0.62 -14.35 8.83
C LEU A 14 -1.46 -14.51 7.55
N LYS A 15 -0.84 -14.87 6.42
CA LYS A 15 -1.56 -15.14 5.15
C LYS A 15 -2.61 -16.24 5.33
N GLU A 16 -2.27 -17.33 6.01
CA GLU A 16 -3.22 -18.41 6.28
C GLU A 16 -4.42 -17.92 7.10
N HIS A 17 -4.19 -17.13 8.16
CA HIS A 17 -5.25 -16.58 8.99
C HIS A 17 -6.14 -15.58 8.24
N ILE A 18 -5.52 -14.70 7.45
CA ILE A 18 -6.24 -13.72 6.61
C ILE A 18 -7.10 -14.45 5.57
N GLN A 19 -6.53 -15.45 4.91
CA GLN A 19 -7.26 -16.26 3.92
C GLN A 19 -8.45 -16.99 4.55
N ALA A 20 -8.26 -17.57 5.73
CA ALA A 20 -9.36 -18.22 6.47
C ALA A 20 -10.47 -17.22 6.83
N ALA A 21 -10.10 -16.00 7.23
CA ALA A 21 -11.06 -14.94 7.52
C ALA A 21 -11.82 -14.50 6.26
N PHE A 22 -11.15 -14.35 5.12
CA PHE A 22 -11.82 -14.04 3.85
C PHE A 22 -12.81 -15.13 3.45
N LEU A 23 -12.40 -16.39 3.46
CA LEU A 23 -13.27 -17.52 3.11
C LEU A 23 -14.51 -17.61 4.02
N ALA A 24 -14.33 -17.37 5.32
CA ALA A 24 -15.44 -17.36 6.28
C ALA A 24 -16.46 -16.24 6.02
N ASN A 25 -16.06 -15.19 5.28
CA ASN A 25 -16.89 -14.04 4.93
C ASN A 25 -17.26 -13.98 3.44
N GLY A 26 -17.09 -15.07 2.70
CA GLY A 26 -17.50 -15.14 1.29
C GLY A 26 -16.55 -14.44 0.31
N ALA A 27 -15.29 -14.26 0.69
CA ALA A 27 -14.26 -13.69 -0.17
C ALA A 27 -13.07 -14.63 -0.33
N LEU A 28 -12.27 -14.42 -1.35
CA LEU A 28 -11.05 -15.18 -1.65
C LEU A 28 -9.94 -14.21 -2.08
N ALA A 29 -8.74 -14.36 -1.54
CA ALA A 29 -7.55 -13.74 -2.09
C ALA A 29 -6.65 -14.81 -2.70
N GLU A 30 -6.47 -14.78 -4.01
CA GLU A 30 -5.52 -15.68 -4.70
C GLU A 30 -4.09 -15.30 -4.37
N GLU A 31 -3.85 -14.00 -4.24
CA GLU A 31 -2.58 -13.41 -3.81
C GLU A 31 -2.84 -12.33 -2.76
N MET A 32 -1.86 -12.09 -1.92
CA MET A 32 -1.83 -10.99 -0.96
C MET A 32 -0.39 -10.70 -0.55
N ILE A 33 -0.09 -9.45 -0.26
CA ILE A 33 1.21 -9.07 0.29
C ILE A 33 1.09 -9.02 1.82
N VAL A 34 1.92 -9.81 2.48
CA VAL A 34 2.17 -9.73 3.91
C VAL A 34 3.67 -9.73 4.09
N SER A 35 4.25 -8.56 4.15
CA SER A 35 5.70 -8.37 4.20
C SER A 35 6.11 -7.66 5.49
N HIS A 36 7.38 -7.78 5.90
CA HIS A 36 7.87 -7.14 7.11
C HIS A 36 9.28 -6.56 6.92
N GLY A 37 9.62 -5.58 7.76
CA GLY A 37 10.93 -4.95 7.79
C GLY A 37 11.36 -4.43 6.41
N PRO A 38 12.59 -4.72 5.95
CA PRO A 38 13.08 -4.26 4.66
C PRO A 38 12.26 -4.73 3.44
N GLN A 39 11.52 -5.82 3.54
CA GLN A 39 10.66 -6.31 2.46
C GLN A 39 9.57 -5.28 2.12
N THR A 40 9.09 -4.52 3.13
CA THR A 40 8.03 -3.51 2.93
C THR A 40 8.44 -2.36 2.01
N ALA A 41 9.72 -2.17 1.78
CA ALA A 41 10.26 -1.16 0.88
C ALA A 41 10.41 -1.65 -0.58
N VAL A 42 10.16 -2.94 -0.81
CA VAL A 42 10.24 -3.54 -2.15
C VAL A 42 8.82 -3.73 -2.68
N GLY A 43 8.47 -2.95 -3.70
CA GLY A 43 7.14 -3.04 -4.32
C GLY A 43 6.86 -4.47 -4.81
N HIS A 44 5.70 -5.01 -4.44
CA HIS A 44 5.25 -6.37 -4.78
C HIS A 44 6.09 -7.51 -4.17
N ASP A 45 6.91 -7.26 -3.15
CA ASP A 45 7.47 -8.34 -2.35
C ASP A 45 6.34 -8.99 -1.53
N MET A 46 5.99 -10.22 -1.88
CA MET A 46 4.88 -10.95 -1.24
C MET A 46 5.12 -11.20 0.24
N GLY A 47 6.34 -11.01 0.71
CA GLY A 47 6.77 -11.22 2.08
C GLY A 47 6.89 -12.67 2.48
N SER A 48 7.84 -12.95 3.37
CA SER A 48 8.12 -14.29 3.89
C SER A 48 8.90 -14.24 5.22
N GLY A 49 8.82 -15.33 5.97
CA GLY A 49 9.65 -15.54 7.14
C GLY A 49 9.09 -14.96 8.44
N ALA A 50 9.90 -15.08 9.51
CA ALA A 50 9.50 -14.74 10.87
C ALA A 50 9.55 -13.23 11.12
N ILE A 51 8.46 -12.69 11.63
CA ILE A 51 8.30 -11.28 11.99
C ILE A 51 9.00 -11.03 13.33
N ALA A 52 9.88 -10.05 13.35
CA ALA A 52 10.59 -9.66 14.56
C ALA A 52 9.74 -8.70 15.41
N ALA A 53 10.07 -8.62 16.71
CA ALA A 53 9.59 -7.52 17.53
C ALA A 53 10.23 -6.20 17.06
N ASP A 54 9.54 -5.10 17.27
CA ASP A 54 9.93 -3.76 16.82
C ASP A 54 10.10 -3.64 15.29
N ASP A 55 9.37 -4.45 14.53
CA ASP A 55 9.33 -4.40 13.08
C ASP A 55 8.04 -3.78 12.55
N VAL A 56 8.06 -3.36 11.31
CA VAL A 56 6.85 -2.96 10.58
C VAL A 56 6.35 -4.13 9.75
N VAL A 57 5.03 -4.27 9.69
CA VAL A 57 4.35 -5.24 8.82
C VAL A 57 3.44 -4.48 7.87
N LEU A 58 3.58 -4.75 6.59
CA LEU A 58 2.69 -4.27 5.55
C LEU A 58 1.72 -5.38 5.19
N LEU A 59 0.45 -5.06 5.22
CA LEU A 59 -0.64 -5.89 4.72
C LEU A 59 -1.23 -5.17 3.51
N ASP A 60 -1.11 -5.76 2.34
CA ASP A 60 -1.75 -5.27 1.12
C ASP A 60 -2.65 -6.39 0.58
N LEU A 61 -3.94 -6.16 0.73
CA LEU A 61 -4.97 -7.19 0.65
C LEU A 61 -5.98 -6.83 -0.43
N PHE A 62 -6.08 -7.68 -1.44
CA PHE A 62 -6.96 -7.47 -2.59
C PHE A 62 -7.85 -8.71 -2.87
N PRO A 63 -8.77 -9.04 -1.93
CA PRO A 63 -9.68 -10.17 -2.10
C PRO A 63 -10.76 -9.88 -3.15
N VAL A 64 -11.25 -10.96 -3.78
CA VAL A 64 -12.46 -10.94 -4.58
C VAL A 64 -13.65 -11.44 -3.75
N ASP A 65 -14.76 -10.70 -3.79
CA ASP A 65 -16.04 -11.16 -3.25
C ASP A 65 -16.64 -12.23 -4.15
N LEU A 66 -16.96 -13.38 -3.58
CA LEU A 66 -17.40 -14.57 -4.35
C LEU A 66 -18.82 -14.45 -4.90
N GLU A 67 -19.64 -13.52 -4.40
CA GLU A 67 -20.99 -13.29 -4.91
C GLU A 67 -21.00 -12.32 -6.08
N SER A 68 -20.34 -11.19 -5.95
CA SER A 68 -20.31 -10.12 -6.97
C SER A 68 -19.18 -10.28 -7.99
N ALA A 69 -18.16 -11.08 -7.69
CA ALA A 69 -16.90 -11.17 -8.41
C ALA A 69 -16.12 -9.82 -8.45
N CYS A 70 -16.43 -8.88 -7.56
CA CYS A 70 -15.72 -7.61 -7.47
C CYS A 70 -14.56 -7.72 -6.49
N PHE A 71 -13.44 -7.09 -6.85
CA PHE A 71 -12.29 -6.94 -5.97
C PHE A 71 -12.49 -5.81 -4.97
N ALA A 72 -11.83 -5.94 -3.83
CA ALA A 72 -11.48 -4.84 -2.93
C ALA A 72 -9.97 -4.74 -2.88
N ASP A 73 -9.47 -3.56 -2.51
CA ASP A 73 -8.03 -3.33 -2.38
C ASP A 73 -7.75 -2.42 -1.18
N ILE A 74 -6.92 -2.89 -0.26
CA ILE A 74 -6.64 -2.15 0.96
C ILE A 74 -5.26 -2.45 1.52
N THR A 75 -4.47 -1.39 1.74
CA THR A 75 -3.16 -1.50 2.40
C THR A 75 -3.21 -0.99 3.83
N ARG A 76 -2.54 -1.70 4.74
CA ARG A 76 -2.34 -1.29 6.14
C ARG A 76 -0.91 -1.52 6.56
N MET A 77 -0.37 -0.57 7.35
CA MET A 77 0.92 -0.70 8.03
C MET A 77 0.68 -0.90 9.52
N ILE A 78 1.36 -1.88 10.09
CA ILE A 78 1.28 -2.21 11.51
C ILE A 78 2.70 -2.18 12.08
N PHE A 79 2.92 -1.41 13.14
CA PHE A 79 4.15 -1.51 13.91
C PHE A 79 3.97 -2.53 15.03
N VAL A 80 4.86 -3.50 15.09
CA VAL A 80 4.76 -4.65 16.00
C VAL A 80 5.75 -4.48 17.15
N GLY A 81 5.32 -3.80 18.20
CA GLY A 81 6.16 -3.57 19.39
C GLY A 81 5.75 -2.32 20.16
N ASP A 82 6.41 -2.12 21.30
CA ASP A 82 6.22 -0.93 22.14
C ASP A 82 7.24 0.17 21.85
N GLY A 83 8.24 -0.14 21.02
CA GLY A 83 9.33 0.78 20.66
C GLY A 83 8.87 1.85 19.68
N ASP A 84 9.28 3.09 19.92
CA ASP A 84 9.29 4.13 18.90
C ASP A 84 10.66 4.06 18.20
N ARG A 85 10.72 3.52 16.99
CA ARG A 85 11.92 3.62 16.17
C ARG A 85 12.12 5.05 15.68
N GLY A 86 12.32 5.96 16.66
CA GLY A 86 12.82 7.31 16.41
C GLY A 86 11.81 8.32 15.91
N GLY A 87 10.51 8.07 15.97
CA GLY A 87 9.50 9.01 15.47
C GLY A 87 9.38 9.09 13.94
N ASP A 88 10.38 8.64 13.18
CA ASP A 88 10.39 8.75 11.73
C ASP A 88 9.24 7.97 11.08
N LEU A 89 8.94 6.76 11.57
CA LEU A 89 7.82 5.94 11.06
C LEU A 89 6.47 6.64 11.26
N ARG A 90 6.27 7.30 12.40
CA ARG A 90 5.04 8.06 12.67
C ARG A 90 4.94 9.29 11.78
N ASN A 91 6.06 9.98 11.57
CA ASN A 91 6.11 11.14 10.69
C ASN A 91 5.82 10.74 9.24
N TRP A 92 6.41 9.65 8.75
CA TRP A 92 6.12 9.12 7.41
C TRP A 92 4.68 8.67 7.27
N HIS A 93 4.14 7.99 8.27
CA HIS A 93 2.72 7.59 8.28
C HIS A 93 1.79 8.81 8.24
N ALA A 94 2.06 9.83 9.05
CA ALA A 94 1.28 11.07 9.05
C ALA A 94 1.35 11.78 7.69
N LEU A 95 2.54 11.86 7.09
CA LEU A 95 2.73 12.43 5.77
C LEU A 95 1.97 11.66 4.67
N CYS A 96 1.99 10.32 4.73
CA CYS A 96 1.20 9.49 3.82
C CYS A 96 -0.31 9.71 3.99
N LEU A 97 -0.78 9.88 5.22
CA LEU A 97 -2.19 10.18 5.50
C LEU A 97 -2.58 11.55 4.93
N GLU A 98 -1.77 12.58 5.14
CA GLU A 98 -2.00 13.91 4.55
C GLU A 98 -2.02 13.85 3.02
N ALA A 99 -1.10 13.10 2.40
CA ALA A 99 -1.07 12.88 0.96
C ALA A 99 -2.34 12.19 0.45
N LEU A 100 -2.83 11.19 1.19
CA LEU A 100 -4.08 10.49 0.88
C LEU A 100 -5.29 11.41 0.98
N GLU A 101 -5.39 12.21 2.05
CA GLU A 101 -6.48 13.17 2.25
C GLU A 101 -6.47 14.27 1.17
N LEU A 102 -5.28 14.76 0.80
CA LEU A 102 -5.10 15.71 -0.29
C LEU A 102 -5.59 15.14 -1.62
N ALA A 103 -5.24 13.89 -1.94
CA ALA A 103 -5.72 13.21 -3.14
C ALA A 103 -7.23 13.00 -3.12
N ALA A 104 -7.76 12.48 -2.01
CA ALA A 104 -9.19 12.18 -1.86
C ALA A 104 -10.09 13.42 -2.01
N ALA A 105 -9.61 14.59 -1.59
CA ALA A 105 -10.34 15.85 -1.73
C ALA A 105 -10.53 16.28 -3.21
N GLU A 106 -9.67 15.81 -4.11
CA GLU A 106 -9.72 16.13 -5.55
C GLU A 106 -10.43 15.03 -6.37
N VAL A 107 -10.69 13.87 -5.79
CA VAL A 107 -11.40 12.77 -6.47
C VAL A 107 -12.87 13.13 -6.66
N ARG A 108 -13.27 13.40 -7.90
CA ARG A 108 -14.64 13.69 -8.31
C ARG A 108 -14.82 13.41 -9.80
N PRO A 109 -16.04 13.18 -10.28
CA PRO A 109 -16.29 13.04 -11.71
C PRO A 109 -15.72 14.21 -12.52
N GLY A 110 -15.04 13.90 -13.62
CA GLY A 110 -14.36 14.88 -14.49
C GLY A 110 -12.99 15.35 -14.03
N ALA A 111 -12.51 14.93 -12.85
CA ALA A 111 -11.13 15.19 -12.44
C ALA A 111 -10.16 14.31 -13.25
N ASN A 112 -8.94 14.81 -13.47
CA ASN A 112 -7.91 14.04 -14.16
C ASN A 112 -6.97 13.36 -13.15
N GLY A 113 -6.87 12.03 -13.20
CA GLY A 113 -6.03 11.24 -12.30
C GLY A 113 -4.54 11.61 -12.34
N GLY A 114 -4.05 12.04 -13.51
CA GLY A 114 -2.67 12.54 -13.65
C GLY A 114 -2.43 13.88 -12.95
N ASP A 115 -3.45 14.76 -12.89
CA ASP A 115 -3.34 16.02 -12.15
C ASP A 115 -3.29 15.75 -10.64
N ILE A 116 -4.12 14.82 -10.16
CA ILE A 116 -4.12 14.41 -8.74
C ILE A 116 -2.79 13.75 -8.40
N HIS A 117 -2.27 12.87 -9.25
CA HIS A 117 -0.95 12.26 -9.05
C HIS A 117 0.16 13.32 -8.98
N ARG A 118 0.15 14.31 -9.86
CA ARG A 118 1.12 15.42 -9.85
C ARG A 118 1.01 16.29 -8.60
N LEU A 119 -0.22 16.53 -8.11
CA LEU A 119 -0.46 17.26 -6.87
C LEU A 119 0.22 16.56 -5.68
N VAL A 120 -0.03 15.27 -5.50
CA VAL A 120 0.59 14.45 -4.43
C VAL A 120 2.10 14.35 -4.60
N SER A 121 2.59 14.19 -5.84
CA SER A 121 4.04 14.15 -6.09
C SER A 121 4.73 15.45 -5.69
N ARG A 122 4.11 16.62 -5.94
CA ARG A 122 4.64 17.91 -5.48
C ARG A 122 4.63 18.02 -3.97
N PHE A 123 3.50 17.66 -3.36
CA PHE A 123 3.38 17.66 -1.89
C PHE A 123 4.50 16.85 -1.23
N LEU A 124 4.75 15.63 -1.70
CA LEU A 124 5.80 14.77 -1.15
C LEU A 124 7.21 15.32 -1.44
N ALA A 125 7.42 15.91 -2.62
CA ALA A 125 8.69 16.56 -2.98
C ALA A 125 8.99 17.77 -2.08
N ASP A 126 7.99 18.58 -1.77
CA ASP A 126 8.11 19.73 -0.86
C ASP A 126 8.44 19.31 0.58
N HIS A 127 8.13 18.07 0.95
CA HIS A 127 8.51 17.44 2.22
C HIS A 127 9.84 16.66 2.14
N GLY A 128 10.59 16.82 1.06
CA GLY A 128 11.94 16.26 0.91
C GLY A 128 12.01 14.82 0.39
N HIS A 129 10.90 14.27 -0.09
CA HIS A 129 10.87 12.92 -0.66
C HIS A 129 11.03 12.98 -2.19
N PRO A 130 11.97 12.22 -2.78
CA PRO A 130 12.12 12.14 -4.23
C PRO A 130 10.84 11.62 -4.91
N THR A 131 10.54 12.15 -6.08
CA THR A 131 9.36 11.75 -6.87
C THR A 131 9.70 11.68 -8.36
N GLN A 132 8.81 11.15 -9.16
CA GLN A 132 8.97 11.16 -10.62
C GLN A 132 9.08 12.58 -11.21
N LEU A 133 8.58 13.61 -10.50
CA LEU A 133 8.69 15.01 -10.94
C LEU A 133 10.05 15.64 -10.63
N THR A 134 10.78 15.13 -9.65
CA THR A 134 12.04 15.70 -9.17
C THR A 134 13.27 14.94 -9.62
N LYS A 135 13.08 13.72 -10.15
CA LYS A 135 14.20 12.89 -10.62
C LYS A 135 14.90 13.49 -11.84
N GLN A 136 16.17 13.23 -11.95
CA GLN A 136 16.99 13.56 -13.13
C GLN A 136 16.67 12.61 -14.30
N GLU A 137 16.96 13.04 -15.51
CA GLU A 137 16.85 12.16 -16.69
C GLU A 137 17.81 10.96 -16.53
N GLY A 138 17.28 9.74 -16.73
CA GLY A 138 18.03 8.50 -16.55
C GLY A 138 18.20 8.02 -15.11
N GLU A 139 17.77 8.81 -14.13
CA GLU A 139 17.78 8.40 -12.72
C GLU A 139 16.72 7.32 -12.43
N VAL A 140 17.10 6.32 -11.64
CA VAL A 140 16.19 5.33 -11.09
C VAL A 140 15.97 5.67 -9.61
N LEU A 141 14.77 6.07 -9.25
CA LEU A 141 14.41 6.32 -7.86
C LEU A 141 14.47 5.00 -7.07
N ARG A 142 15.11 5.05 -5.90
CA ARG A 142 15.23 3.93 -4.96
C ARG A 142 14.53 4.18 -3.64
N ASP A 143 14.01 5.37 -3.46
CA ASP A 143 13.23 5.83 -2.31
C ASP A 143 12.22 6.88 -2.78
N GLY A 144 11.38 7.37 -1.87
CA GLY A 144 10.36 8.37 -2.15
C GLY A 144 9.12 7.81 -2.86
N PHE A 145 8.49 8.64 -3.70
CA PHE A 145 7.23 8.29 -4.38
C PHE A 145 7.46 8.08 -5.88
N TYR A 146 7.48 6.83 -6.33
CA TYR A 146 7.86 6.45 -7.70
C TYR A 146 6.83 5.55 -8.40
N HIS A 147 5.73 5.21 -7.77
CA HIS A 147 4.65 4.39 -8.32
C HIS A 147 3.38 5.21 -8.63
N GLY A 148 2.35 4.59 -9.18
CA GLY A 148 1.04 5.21 -9.36
C GLY A 148 0.41 5.57 -8.03
N LEU A 149 -0.40 6.64 -8.01
CA LEU A 149 -1.12 7.06 -6.80
C LEU A 149 -2.29 6.13 -6.49
N GLY A 150 -2.97 5.64 -7.53
CA GLY A 150 -4.14 4.79 -7.38
C GLY A 150 -4.71 4.36 -8.72
N HIS A 151 -5.79 3.60 -8.65
CA HIS A 151 -6.45 3.00 -9.81
C HIS A 151 -7.92 2.70 -9.46
N GLY A 152 -8.72 2.44 -10.48
CA GLY A 152 -10.04 1.84 -10.33
C GLY A 152 -9.92 0.40 -9.82
N VAL A 153 -10.93 -0.06 -9.10
CA VAL A 153 -11.08 -1.44 -8.65
C VAL A 153 -12.51 -1.90 -8.93
N GLY A 154 -12.66 -3.11 -9.44
CA GLY A 154 -13.97 -3.66 -9.80
C GLY A 154 -13.85 -5.15 -10.15
N LEU A 155 -14.05 -5.51 -11.41
CA LEU A 155 -13.86 -6.91 -11.88
C LEU A 155 -12.38 -7.29 -12.04
N GLU A 156 -11.49 -6.29 -12.02
CA GLU A 156 -10.05 -6.44 -11.96
C GLU A 156 -9.53 -5.70 -10.73
N VAL A 157 -8.40 -6.14 -10.17
CA VAL A 157 -7.72 -5.40 -9.07
C VAL A 157 -7.28 -4.03 -9.58
N HIS A 158 -6.71 -3.98 -10.78
CA HIS A 158 -6.29 -2.75 -11.43
C HIS A 158 -7.12 -2.53 -12.69
N GLU A 159 -8.04 -1.57 -12.65
CA GLU A 159 -8.81 -1.16 -13.82
C GLU A 159 -8.88 0.36 -13.92
N SER A 160 -9.40 0.88 -15.03
CA SER A 160 -9.64 2.31 -15.22
C SER A 160 -10.62 2.86 -14.18
N PRO A 161 -10.43 4.12 -13.74
CA PRO A 161 -9.44 5.07 -14.21
C PRO A 161 -8.09 4.94 -13.47
N SER A 162 -7.00 5.30 -14.15
CA SER A 162 -5.66 5.34 -13.55
C SER A 162 -5.35 6.72 -12.95
N LEU A 163 -4.82 6.72 -11.73
CA LEU A 163 -4.25 7.90 -11.07
C LEU A 163 -2.71 7.82 -11.09
N GLY A 164 -2.13 7.66 -12.27
CA GLY A 164 -0.69 7.66 -12.52
C GLY A 164 -0.24 8.92 -13.26
N MET A 165 1.04 8.97 -13.66
CA MET A 165 1.62 10.13 -14.39
C MET A 165 0.86 10.49 -15.67
N LEU A 166 0.36 9.51 -16.39
CA LEU A 166 -0.43 9.68 -17.60
C LEU A 166 -1.94 9.76 -17.36
N GLY A 167 -2.39 9.48 -16.18
CA GLY A 167 -3.73 9.51 -15.61
C GLY A 167 -4.92 9.64 -16.56
N GLU A 168 -6.06 9.19 -16.12
CA GLU A 168 -7.30 9.22 -16.90
C GLU A 168 -8.32 10.17 -16.25
N GLU A 169 -9.35 10.56 -17.01
CA GLU A 169 -10.49 11.28 -16.46
C GLU A 169 -11.32 10.34 -15.60
N LEU A 170 -11.65 10.79 -14.39
CA LEU A 170 -12.48 10.05 -13.45
C LEU A 170 -13.96 10.14 -13.88
N VAL A 171 -14.67 9.02 -13.87
CA VAL A 171 -16.07 8.91 -14.26
C VAL A 171 -17.01 8.82 -13.05
#